data_90fec0b102155313b9307c35e4e8ffde
#
_entry.id   90fec0b102155313b9307c35e4e8ffde
#
_cell.length_a   1.000
_cell.length_b   1.000
_cell.length_c   1.000
_cell.angle_alpha   90.00
_cell.angle_beta   90.00
_cell.angle_gamma   90.00
#
_symmetry.space_group_name_H-M   'P 1'
#
loop_
_entity.id
_entity.type
_entity.pdbx_description
1 polymer ?
#
loop_
_entity_poly.entity_id
_entity_poly.type
_entity_poly.pdbx_seq_one_letter_code
_entity_poly.pdbx_strand_id
1 'polypeptide(L)'
;EICACLVGSEMCIRDSYGKLLALLVGCMLFTVFVTNPIIVFSMLRRNPYPLILKCLKESGLTAFFTRSSAANIPMNMALCEKLGLNEDNYSVSIPLGSTINMDGAAITITVMTLAAAHTMGISVDIPTAIILSVLAAVSACGASGVAGGSLLLIPLACSLFGISNDVAMQVVGVGFIIGVVQDSVETCLNSSSDVLPVSYTHLTLPT
;
A
#
# COMPACT_ATOMS: atom_id res chain seq x y z
N GLU A 1 -40.03 -12.35 8.42
CA GLU A 1 -38.86 -12.93 9.13
C GLU A 1 -37.63 -13.09 8.21
N ILE A 2 -37.78 -13.62 6.99
CA ILE A 2 -36.70 -13.77 6.01
C ILE A 2 -36.08 -12.40 5.63
N CYS A 3 -36.87 -11.37 5.46
CA CYS A 3 -36.41 -10.02 5.10
C CYS A 3 -35.63 -9.37 6.26
N ALA A 4 -36.06 -9.56 7.49
CA ALA A 4 -35.34 -9.07 8.66
C ALA A 4 -33.98 -9.79 8.89
N CYS A 5 -33.92 -11.09 8.58
CA CYS A 5 -32.69 -11.88 8.65
C CYS A 5 -31.70 -11.47 7.56
N LEU A 6 -32.14 -11.19 6.33
CA LEU A 6 -31.33 -10.69 5.25
C LEU A 6 -30.77 -9.29 5.56
N VAL A 7 -31.62 -8.38 6.03
CA VAL A 7 -31.19 -7.02 6.42
C VAL A 7 -30.18 -7.07 7.58
N GLY A 8 -30.38 -7.97 8.55
CA GLY A 8 -29.44 -8.15 9.65
C GLY A 8 -28.09 -8.71 9.19
N SER A 9 -28.08 -9.67 8.25
CA SER A 9 -26.84 -10.23 7.70
C SER A 9 -26.10 -9.23 6.82
N GLU A 10 -26.79 -8.48 5.98
CA GLU A 10 -26.19 -7.41 5.15
C GLU A 10 -25.58 -6.29 6.00
N MET A 11 -26.25 -5.91 7.10
CA MET A 11 -25.74 -4.89 8.01
C MET A 11 -24.47 -5.36 8.74
N CYS A 12 -24.45 -6.62 9.18
CA CYS A 12 -23.26 -7.23 9.82
C CYS A 12 -22.07 -7.33 8.84
N ILE A 13 -22.32 -7.75 7.59
CA ILE A 13 -21.31 -7.82 6.53
C ILE A 13 -20.77 -6.44 6.23
N ARG A 14 -21.63 -5.44 6.04
CA ARG A 14 -21.24 -4.06 5.78
C ARG A 14 -20.40 -3.47 6.90
N ASP A 15 -20.75 -3.73 8.15
CA ASP A 15 -19.99 -3.25 9.31
C ASP A 15 -18.59 -3.90 9.40
N SER A 16 -18.49 -5.18 9.08
CA SER A 16 -17.20 -5.90 9.08
C SER A 16 -16.28 -5.42 7.96
N TYR A 17 -16.81 -5.24 6.75
CA TYR A 17 -16.02 -4.71 5.62
C TYR A 17 -15.67 -3.23 5.81
N GLY A 18 -16.57 -2.45 6.40
CA GLY A 18 -16.31 -1.07 6.75
C GLY A 18 -15.16 -0.92 7.76
N LYS A 19 -15.12 -1.76 8.79
CA LYS A 19 -14.02 -1.78 9.78
C LYS A 19 -12.69 -2.20 9.13
N LEU A 20 -12.71 -3.23 8.28
CA LEU A 20 -11.53 -3.69 7.57
C LEU A 20 -10.97 -2.60 6.64
N LEU A 21 -11.85 -1.95 5.85
CA LEU A 21 -11.48 -0.86 4.98
C LEU A 21 -10.93 0.34 5.78
N ALA A 22 -11.57 0.71 6.89
CA ALA A 22 -11.12 1.79 7.75
C ALA A 22 -9.75 1.49 8.36
N LEU A 23 -9.48 0.25 8.74
CA LEU A 23 -8.17 -0.17 9.25
C LEU A 23 -7.10 -0.08 8.16
N LEU A 24 -7.37 -0.61 6.96
CA LEU A 24 -6.46 -0.54 5.82
C LEU A 24 -6.11 0.91 5.47
N VAL A 25 -7.12 1.74 5.23
CA VAL A 25 -6.94 3.16 4.91
C VAL A 25 -6.25 3.90 6.06
N GLY A 26 -6.61 3.60 7.30
CA GLY A 26 -5.98 4.17 8.48
C GLY A 26 -4.48 3.86 8.57
N CYS A 27 -4.06 2.61 8.32
CA CYS A 27 -2.65 2.23 8.27
C CYS A 27 -1.90 2.93 7.13
N MET A 28 -2.52 3.03 5.94
CA MET A 28 -1.94 3.74 4.79
C MET A 28 -1.77 5.23 5.07
N LEU A 29 -2.78 5.89 5.63
CA LEU A 29 -2.70 7.31 6.03
C LEU A 29 -1.66 7.53 7.14
N PHE A 30 -1.55 6.61 8.09
CA PHE A 30 -0.49 6.66 9.11
C PHE A 30 0.90 6.61 8.45
N THR A 31 1.10 5.76 7.46
CA THR A 31 2.37 5.70 6.70
C THR A 31 2.65 7.01 5.99
N VAL A 32 1.66 7.58 5.30
CA VAL A 32 1.80 8.86 4.58
C VAL A 32 2.14 10.03 5.52
N PHE A 33 1.44 10.15 6.66
CA PHE A 33 1.52 11.35 7.50
C PHE A 33 2.43 11.21 8.72
N VAL A 34 2.87 9.99 9.05
CA VAL A 34 3.76 9.74 10.19
C VAL A 34 5.06 9.07 9.74
N THR A 35 4.99 7.90 9.11
CA THR A 35 6.19 7.12 8.76
C THR A 35 7.05 7.83 7.72
N ASN A 36 6.47 8.23 6.59
CA ASN A 36 7.20 8.92 5.53
C ASN A 36 7.79 10.26 5.98
N PRO A 37 7.05 11.13 6.74
CA PRO A 37 7.65 12.33 7.34
C PRO A 37 8.83 12.04 8.27
N ILE A 38 8.78 10.99 9.09
CA ILE A 38 9.89 10.62 9.97
C ILE A 38 11.12 10.23 9.14
N ILE A 39 10.95 9.42 8.09
CA ILE A 39 12.05 9.00 7.21
C ILE A 39 12.66 10.23 6.53
N VAL A 40 11.83 11.05 5.87
CA VAL A 40 12.30 12.26 5.16
C VAL A 40 12.97 13.24 6.13
N PHE A 41 12.41 13.45 7.33
CA PHE A 41 13.02 14.30 8.35
C PHE A 41 14.37 13.77 8.82
N SER A 42 14.50 12.46 9.00
CA SER A 42 15.77 11.83 9.44
C SER A 42 16.89 12.05 8.43
N MET A 43 16.55 12.06 7.14
CA MET A 43 17.48 12.24 6.03
C MET A 43 17.81 13.71 5.76
N LEU A 44 16.78 14.55 5.62
CA LEU A 44 16.94 15.97 5.24
C LEU A 44 17.16 16.93 6.42
N ARG A 45 16.81 16.52 7.65
CA ARG A 45 16.83 17.40 8.84
C ARG A 45 16.06 18.71 8.66
N ARG A 46 15.05 18.72 7.78
CA ARG A 46 14.17 19.86 7.47
C ARG A 46 12.72 19.41 7.53
N ASN A 47 11.79 20.39 7.54
CA ASN A 47 10.35 20.08 7.54
C ASN A 47 9.98 19.21 6.33
N PRO A 48 9.49 17.96 6.52
CA PRO A 48 9.19 17.02 5.43
C PRO A 48 7.87 17.30 4.73
N TYR A 49 6.91 17.94 5.43
CA TYR A 49 5.54 18.09 4.94
C TYR A 49 5.37 18.82 3.62
N PRO A 50 6.11 19.91 3.31
CA PRO A 50 5.99 20.57 2.01
C PRO A 50 6.30 19.64 0.84
N LEU A 51 7.31 18.78 0.97
CA LEU A 51 7.68 17.80 -0.05
C LEU A 51 6.59 16.72 -0.17
N ILE A 52 6.18 16.12 0.95
CA ILE A 52 5.18 15.05 0.97
C ILE A 52 3.84 15.53 0.40
N LEU A 53 3.36 16.71 0.80
CA LEU A 53 2.11 17.26 0.27
C LEU A 53 2.21 17.57 -1.22
N LYS A 54 3.37 17.99 -1.71
CA LYS A 54 3.61 18.19 -3.15
C LYS A 54 3.56 16.86 -3.90
N CYS A 55 4.22 15.81 -3.39
CA CYS A 55 4.16 14.47 -3.97
C CYS A 55 2.73 13.91 -3.97
N LEU A 56 1.99 14.03 -2.88
CA LEU A 56 0.59 13.61 -2.80
C LEU A 56 -0.29 14.35 -3.81
N LYS A 57 -0.11 15.66 -3.95
CA LYS A 57 -0.92 16.48 -4.86
C LYS A 57 -0.63 16.18 -6.33
N GLU A 58 0.64 16.09 -6.73
CA GLU A 58 1.02 15.99 -8.14
C GLU A 58 1.08 14.52 -8.63
N SER A 59 1.56 13.61 -7.80
CA SER A 59 1.64 12.18 -8.12
C SER A 59 0.49 11.37 -7.52
N GLY A 60 0.29 11.49 -6.20
CA GLY A 60 -0.68 10.67 -5.48
C GLY A 60 -2.11 10.81 -6.00
N LEU A 61 -2.54 12.03 -6.36
CA LEU A 61 -3.89 12.25 -6.89
C LEU A 61 -4.11 11.50 -8.22
N THR A 62 -3.14 11.55 -9.13
CA THR A 62 -3.21 10.83 -10.41
C THR A 62 -3.19 9.32 -10.18
N ALA A 63 -2.31 8.84 -9.31
CA ALA A 63 -2.22 7.43 -8.93
C ALA A 63 -3.52 6.91 -8.28
N PHE A 64 -4.18 7.72 -7.47
CA PHE A 64 -5.46 7.39 -6.85
C PHE A 64 -6.53 7.04 -7.88
N PHE A 65 -6.65 7.82 -8.94
CA PHE A 65 -7.67 7.59 -9.97
C PHE A 65 -7.27 6.52 -10.98
N THR A 66 -6.00 6.40 -11.32
CA THR A 66 -5.52 5.39 -12.28
C THR A 66 -5.38 4.01 -11.67
N ARG A 67 -5.15 3.92 -10.36
CA ARG A 67 -4.86 2.67 -9.61
C ARG A 67 -3.74 1.86 -10.26
N SER A 68 -2.76 2.54 -10.84
CA SER A 68 -1.62 1.92 -11.48
C SER A 68 -0.35 2.75 -11.27
N SER A 69 0.58 2.21 -10.46
CA SER A 69 1.90 2.82 -10.26
C SER A 69 2.69 2.88 -11.56
N ALA A 70 2.56 1.87 -12.43
CA ALA A 70 3.21 1.84 -13.73
C ALA A 70 2.69 2.96 -14.66
N ALA A 71 1.38 3.21 -14.69
CA ALA A 71 0.80 4.31 -15.46
C ALA A 71 1.19 5.69 -14.91
N ASN A 72 1.60 5.77 -13.64
CA ASN A 72 1.99 7.02 -13.00
C ASN A 72 3.49 7.37 -13.14
N ILE A 73 4.32 6.48 -13.74
CA ILE A 73 5.75 6.73 -13.98
C ILE A 73 6.00 8.08 -14.65
N PRO A 74 5.33 8.47 -15.76
CA PRO A 74 5.57 9.76 -16.41
C PRO A 74 5.27 10.95 -15.50
N MET A 75 4.25 10.83 -14.63
CA MET A 75 3.90 11.90 -13.67
C MET A 75 4.98 12.06 -12.60
N ASN A 76 5.52 10.95 -12.09
CA ASN A 76 6.61 10.96 -11.12
C ASN A 76 7.89 11.53 -11.73
N MET A 77 8.22 11.17 -12.98
CA MET A 77 9.37 11.74 -13.70
C MET A 77 9.23 13.26 -13.89
N ALA A 78 8.06 13.71 -14.36
CA ALA A 78 7.79 15.14 -14.50
C ALA A 78 7.83 15.89 -13.16
N LEU A 79 7.43 15.26 -12.06
CA LEU A 79 7.54 15.82 -10.72
C LEU A 79 9.02 15.93 -10.29
N CYS A 80 9.84 14.90 -10.56
CA CYS A 80 11.27 14.94 -10.29
C CYS A 80 11.96 16.07 -11.05
N GLU A 81 11.63 16.27 -12.32
CA GLU A 81 12.12 17.39 -13.13
C GLU A 81 11.73 18.74 -12.51
N LYS A 82 10.46 18.94 -12.13
CA LYS A 82 9.98 20.15 -11.43
C LYS A 82 10.65 20.40 -10.08
N LEU A 83 11.15 19.37 -9.44
CA LEU A 83 11.91 19.44 -8.19
C LEU A 83 13.39 19.75 -8.45
N GLY A 84 13.84 19.79 -9.72
CA GLY A 84 15.24 20.04 -10.11
C GLY A 84 16.17 18.86 -9.78
N LEU A 85 15.65 17.64 -9.77
CA LEU A 85 16.43 16.44 -9.50
C LEU A 85 17.24 16.03 -10.73
N ASN A 86 18.33 15.25 -10.50
CA ASN A 86 19.18 14.78 -11.59
C ASN A 86 18.46 13.73 -12.43
N GLU A 87 18.41 13.95 -13.74
CA GLU A 87 17.72 13.10 -14.72
C GLU A 87 18.31 11.69 -14.79
N ASP A 88 19.63 11.53 -14.71
CA ASP A 88 20.30 10.23 -14.71
C ASP A 88 19.84 9.35 -13.54
N ASN A 89 19.50 9.98 -12.41
CA ASN A 89 19.02 9.26 -11.22
C ASN A 89 17.54 8.91 -11.33
N TYR A 90 16.65 9.87 -11.64
CA TYR A 90 15.22 9.59 -11.60
C TYR A 90 14.73 8.79 -12.80
N SER A 91 15.43 8.84 -13.96
CA SER A 91 15.08 8.03 -15.13
C SER A 91 15.19 6.52 -14.88
N VAL A 92 16.02 6.12 -13.93
CA VAL A 92 16.18 4.72 -13.50
C VAL A 92 15.39 4.43 -12.24
N SER A 93 15.49 5.29 -11.23
CA SER A 93 14.89 5.01 -9.91
C SER A 93 13.36 5.06 -9.91
N ILE A 94 12.73 5.95 -10.69
CA ILE A 94 11.27 6.03 -10.73
C ILE A 94 10.62 4.80 -11.40
N PRO A 95 11.07 4.32 -12.58
CA PRO A 95 10.56 3.07 -13.14
C PRO A 95 10.80 1.86 -12.22
N LEU A 96 11.96 1.77 -11.59
CA LEU A 96 12.28 0.71 -10.63
C LEU A 96 11.39 0.81 -9.38
N GLY A 97 11.25 2.00 -8.81
CA GLY A 97 10.43 2.27 -7.64
C GLY A 97 8.97 1.93 -7.86
N SER A 98 8.43 2.15 -9.07
CA SER A 98 7.05 1.80 -9.40
C SER A 98 6.72 0.31 -9.22
N THR A 99 7.73 -0.55 -9.08
CA THR A 99 7.58 -1.99 -8.81
C THR A 99 8.05 -2.40 -7.42
N ILE A 100 9.05 -1.74 -6.83
CA ILE A 100 9.62 -2.15 -5.54
C ILE A 100 9.15 -1.28 -4.37
N ASN A 101 8.74 -0.05 -4.61
CA ASN A 101 8.23 0.85 -3.57
C ASN A 101 6.72 0.65 -3.38
N MET A 102 6.36 -0.44 -2.71
CA MET A 102 4.99 -0.95 -2.59
C MET A 102 4.53 -1.02 -1.12
N ASP A 103 4.69 0.09 -0.39
CA ASP A 103 4.34 0.21 1.04
C ASP A 103 2.87 -0.14 1.30
N GLY A 104 1.97 0.39 0.48
CA GLY A 104 0.55 0.15 0.58
C GLY A 104 0.18 -1.30 0.28
N ALA A 105 0.85 -1.93 -0.70
CA ALA A 105 0.65 -3.35 -1.01
C ALA A 105 1.10 -4.24 0.16
N ALA A 106 2.22 -3.94 0.80
CA ALA A 106 2.67 -4.66 1.99
C ALA A 106 1.67 -4.55 3.14
N ILE A 107 1.08 -3.37 3.36
CA ILE A 107 0.01 -3.14 4.34
C ILE A 107 -1.23 -3.98 3.98
N THR A 108 -1.65 -3.97 2.73
CA THR A 108 -2.82 -4.73 2.26
C THR A 108 -2.62 -6.23 2.51
N ILE A 109 -1.50 -6.80 2.06
CA ILE A 109 -1.18 -8.22 2.25
C ILE A 109 -1.20 -8.57 3.74
N THR A 110 -0.52 -7.78 4.56
CA THR A 110 -0.41 -8.03 6.02
C THR A 110 -1.76 -7.97 6.71
N VAL A 111 -2.52 -6.88 6.52
CA VAL A 111 -3.79 -6.65 7.21
C VAL A 111 -4.85 -7.66 6.78
N MET A 112 -4.95 -7.95 5.47
CA MET A 112 -5.91 -8.92 4.95
C MET A 112 -5.60 -10.33 5.46
N THR A 113 -4.32 -10.71 5.52
CA THR A 113 -3.90 -12.02 6.07
C THR A 113 -4.18 -12.13 7.57
N LEU A 114 -3.88 -11.08 8.34
CA LEU A 114 -4.19 -11.06 9.78
C LEU A 114 -5.70 -11.09 10.05
N ALA A 115 -6.49 -10.41 9.22
CA ALA A 115 -7.95 -10.47 9.31
C ALA A 115 -8.48 -11.89 9.03
N ALA A 116 -7.90 -12.58 8.04
CA ALA A 116 -8.21 -13.98 7.75
C ALA A 116 -7.85 -14.89 8.92
N ALA A 117 -6.64 -14.79 9.46
CA ALA A 117 -6.18 -15.56 10.62
C ALA A 117 -7.09 -15.34 11.84
N HIS A 118 -7.44 -14.08 12.12
CA HIS A 118 -8.35 -13.74 13.21
C HIS A 118 -9.75 -14.36 13.01
N THR A 119 -10.29 -14.31 11.80
CA THR A 119 -11.60 -14.88 11.46
C THR A 119 -11.61 -16.41 11.63
N MET A 120 -10.48 -17.05 11.33
CA MET A 120 -10.29 -18.49 11.51
C MET A 120 -9.97 -18.89 12.96
N GLY A 121 -9.89 -17.93 13.89
CA GLY A 121 -9.55 -18.19 15.29
C GLY A 121 -8.08 -18.57 15.51
N ILE A 122 -7.21 -18.28 14.55
CA ILE A 122 -5.77 -18.54 14.64
C ILE A 122 -5.14 -17.41 15.48
N SER A 123 -4.49 -17.79 16.58
CA SER A 123 -3.73 -16.86 17.41
C SER A 123 -2.41 -16.51 16.72
N VAL A 124 -2.14 -15.23 16.55
CA VAL A 124 -0.90 -14.73 15.94
C VAL A 124 -0.01 -14.18 17.05
N ASP A 125 1.17 -14.77 17.21
CA ASP A 125 2.20 -14.26 18.11
C ASP A 125 3.07 -13.19 17.43
N ILE A 126 3.78 -12.39 18.22
CA ILE A 126 4.60 -11.26 17.70
C ILE A 126 5.68 -11.73 16.72
N PRO A 127 6.45 -12.82 16.98
CA PRO A 127 7.42 -13.32 16.01
C PRO A 127 6.81 -13.66 14.65
N THR A 128 5.67 -14.36 14.64
CA THR A 128 4.97 -14.72 13.39
C THR A 128 4.43 -13.49 12.67
N ALA A 129 3.95 -12.46 13.40
CA ALA A 129 3.53 -11.19 12.80
C ALA A 129 4.71 -10.44 12.15
N ILE A 130 5.90 -10.49 12.74
CA ILE A 130 7.11 -9.92 12.15
C ILE A 130 7.49 -10.67 10.86
N ILE A 131 7.49 -12.01 10.89
CA ILE A 131 7.77 -12.84 9.71
C ILE A 131 6.77 -12.52 8.59
N LEU A 132 5.48 -12.43 8.92
CA LEU A 132 4.45 -12.02 7.97
C LEU A 132 4.75 -10.65 7.35
N SER A 133 5.13 -9.68 8.18
CA SER A 133 5.42 -8.32 7.69
C SER A 133 6.61 -8.29 6.73
N VAL A 134 7.67 -9.06 7.03
CA VAL A 134 8.83 -9.20 6.13
C VAL A 134 8.43 -9.92 4.84
N LEU A 135 7.66 -11.02 4.94
CA LEU A 135 7.18 -11.75 3.78
C LEU A 135 6.29 -10.86 2.91
N ALA A 136 5.39 -10.09 3.51
CA ALA A 136 4.52 -9.17 2.80
C ALA A 136 5.33 -8.07 2.08
N ALA A 137 6.33 -7.49 2.73
CA ALA A 137 7.19 -6.48 2.12
C ALA A 137 7.99 -7.02 0.92
N VAL A 138 8.59 -8.22 1.06
CA VAL A 138 9.32 -8.88 -0.04
C VAL A 138 8.36 -9.28 -1.17
N SER A 139 7.19 -9.83 -0.84
CA SER A 139 6.19 -10.22 -1.83
C SER A 139 5.62 -9.00 -2.57
N ALA A 140 5.42 -7.88 -1.87
CA ALA A 140 4.93 -6.66 -2.46
C ALA A 140 5.84 -6.13 -3.58
N CYS A 141 7.16 -6.31 -3.47
CA CYS A 141 8.11 -6.00 -4.55
C CYS A 141 7.88 -6.84 -5.83
N GLY A 142 7.19 -7.96 -5.72
CA GLY A 142 6.76 -8.79 -6.86
C GLY A 142 5.36 -8.47 -7.36
N ALA A 143 4.64 -7.58 -6.68
CA ALA A 143 3.34 -7.12 -7.14
C ALA A 143 3.51 -6.31 -8.44
N SER A 144 2.67 -6.61 -9.41
CA SER A 144 2.62 -5.78 -10.60
C SER A 144 2.00 -4.42 -10.26
N GLY A 145 2.56 -3.33 -10.75
CA GLY A 145 2.04 -1.96 -10.56
C GLY A 145 0.70 -1.70 -11.27
N VAL A 146 -0.19 -2.68 -11.25
CA VAL A 146 -1.55 -2.65 -11.84
C VAL A 146 -2.60 -2.88 -10.76
N ALA A 147 -3.81 -2.44 -11.04
CA ALA A 147 -4.94 -2.54 -10.11
C ALA A 147 -5.16 -3.97 -9.58
N GLY A 148 -5.23 -4.10 -8.25
CA GLY A 148 -5.48 -5.37 -7.57
C GLY A 148 -4.31 -6.32 -7.49
N GLY A 149 -3.09 -5.91 -7.91
CA GLY A 149 -1.91 -6.77 -7.92
C GLY A 149 -1.53 -7.30 -6.53
N SER A 150 -1.67 -6.50 -5.48
CA SER A 150 -1.39 -6.89 -4.10
C SER A 150 -2.29 -7.99 -3.58
N LEU A 151 -3.56 -8.02 -4.01
CA LEU A 151 -4.54 -9.00 -3.55
C LEU A 151 -4.17 -10.44 -3.96
N LEU A 152 -3.51 -10.59 -5.11
CA LEU A 152 -3.09 -11.90 -5.61
C LEU A 152 -1.95 -12.52 -4.78
N LEU A 153 -1.31 -11.76 -3.92
CA LEU A 153 -0.24 -12.22 -3.02
C LEU A 153 -0.75 -12.66 -1.64
N ILE A 154 -2.03 -12.39 -1.34
CA ILE A 154 -2.65 -12.80 -0.06
C ILE A 154 -2.59 -14.31 0.14
N PRO A 155 -2.86 -15.19 -0.85
CA PRO A 155 -2.75 -16.64 -0.66
C PRO A 155 -1.36 -17.10 -0.23
N LEU A 156 -0.30 -16.46 -0.75
CA LEU A 156 1.07 -16.74 -0.33
C LEU A 156 1.27 -16.41 1.16
N ALA A 157 0.80 -15.25 1.61
CA ALA A 157 0.88 -14.85 3.01
C ALA A 157 0.00 -15.71 3.92
N CYS A 158 -1.19 -16.12 3.46
CA CYS A 158 -2.09 -17.03 4.18
C CYS A 158 -1.48 -18.41 4.40
N SER A 159 -0.63 -18.89 3.49
CA SER A 159 0.05 -20.19 3.63
C SER A 159 0.97 -20.25 4.86
N LEU A 160 1.50 -19.10 5.33
CA LEU A 160 2.29 -19.02 6.56
C LEU A 160 1.51 -19.48 7.80
N PHE A 161 0.19 -19.29 7.80
CA PHE A 161 -0.71 -19.68 8.90
C PHE A 161 -1.40 -21.03 8.65
N GLY A 162 -1.03 -21.76 7.59
CA GLY A 162 -1.68 -22.99 7.20
C GLY A 162 -3.14 -22.81 6.74
N ILE A 163 -3.52 -21.59 6.37
CA ILE A 163 -4.85 -21.28 5.81
C ILE A 163 -4.92 -21.89 4.41
N SER A 164 -6.00 -22.68 4.17
CA SER A 164 -6.20 -23.32 2.87
C SER A 164 -6.36 -22.31 1.74
N ASN A 165 -5.94 -22.68 0.55
CA ASN A 165 -6.04 -21.81 -0.63
C ASN A 165 -7.49 -21.40 -0.94
N ASP A 166 -8.47 -22.26 -0.67
CA ASP A 166 -9.88 -21.95 -0.89
C ASP A 166 -10.36 -20.80 0.00
N VAL A 167 -9.95 -20.80 1.28
CA VAL A 167 -10.24 -19.69 2.21
C VAL A 167 -9.46 -18.44 1.81
N ALA A 168 -8.20 -18.57 1.45
CA ALA A 168 -7.38 -17.44 0.99
C ALA A 168 -7.97 -16.77 -0.25
N MET A 169 -8.52 -17.54 -1.20
CA MET A 169 -9.21 -16.99 -2.37
C MET A 169 -10.52 -16.29 -2.02
N GLN A 170 -11.23 -16.70 -0.95
CA GLN A 170 -12.37 -15.94 -0.44
C GLN A 170 -11.92 -14.59 0.12
N VAL A 171 -10.78 -14.53 0.82
CA VAL A 171 -10.20 -13.27 1.32
C VAL A 171 -9.84 -12.34 0.15
N VAL A 172 -9.27 -12.89 -0.93
CA VAL A 172 -9.02 -12.14 -2.17
C VAL A 172 -10.33 -11.58 -2.74
N GLY A 173 -11.41 -12.39 -2.76
CA GLY A 173 -12.74 -11.95 -3.17
C GLY A 173 -13.26 -10.77 -2.34
N VAL A 174 -13.09 -10.80 -1.01
CA VAL A 174 -13.40 -9.66 -0.12
C VAL A 174 -12.56 -8.44 -0.51
N GLY A 175 -11.27 -8.64 -0.76
CA GLY A 175 -10.37 -7.59 -1.23
C GLY A 175 -10.87 -6.91 -2.50
N PHE A 176 -11.37 -7.65 -3.47
CA PHE A 176 -11.97 -7.07 -4.68
C PHE A 176 -13.25 -6.27 -4.42
N ILE A 177 -14.07 -6.67 -3.44
CA ILE A 177 -15.29 -5.93 -3.07
C ILE A 177 -14.95 -4.54 -2.53
N ILE A 178 -13.95 -4.44 -1.64
CA ILE A 178 -13.49 -3.17 -1.06
C ILE A 178 -12.44 -2.47 -1.93
N GLY A 179 -11.98 -3.13 -2.98
CA GLY A 179 -10.77 -2.81 -3.76
C GLY A 179 -10.82 -1.46 -4.45
N VAL A 180 -11.99 -0.93 -4.80
CA VAL A 180 -12.06 0.38 -5.47
C VAL A 180 -11.44 1.47 -4.59
N VAL A 181 -11.77 1.52 -3.31
CA VAL A 181 -11.24 2.52 -2.38
C VAL A 181 -9.86 2.12 -1.86
N GLN A 182 -9.72 0.85 -1.44
CA GLN A 182 -8.47 0.34 -0.88
C GLN A 182 -7.32 0.48 -1.88
N ASP A 183 -7.47 0.00 -3.11
CA ASP A 183 -6.44 0.00 -4.15
C ASP A 183 -6.12 1.43 -4.64
N SER A 184 -7.11 2.33 -4.65
CA SER A 184 -6.88 3.75 -4.94
C SER A 184 -5.96 4.41 -3.90
N VAL A 185 -6.21 4.17 -2.60
CA VAL A 185 -5.38 4.72 -1.52
C VAL A 185 -4.01 4.02 -1.49
N GLU A 186 -3.96 2.71 -1.70
CA GLU A 186 -2.74 1.92 -1.83
C GLU A 186 -1.83 2.51 -2.91
N THR A 187 -2.35 2.68 -4.11
CA THR A 187 -1.57 3.18 -5.25
C THR A 187 -1.17 4.64 -5.06
N CYS A 188 -2.03 5.45 -4.45
CA CYS A 188 -1.70 6.83 -4.07
C CYS A 188 -0.48 6.86 -3.13
N LEU A 189 -0.44 6.00 -2.09
CA LEU A 189 0.69 5.87 -1.18
C LEU A 189 1.93 5.39 -1.93
N ASN A 190 1.86 4.25 -2.63
CA ASN A 190 2.99 3.64 -3.33
C ASN A 190 3.65 4.63 -4.30
N SER A 191 2.84 5.29 -5.13
CA SER A 191 3.36 6.16 -6.17
C SER A 191 3.86 7.50 -5.65
N SER A 192 3.19 8.11 -4.66
CA SER A 192 3.64 9.38 -4.09
C SER A 192 4.91 9.24 -3.23
N SER A 193 5.09 8.09 -2.57
CA SER A 193 6.29 7.79 -1.81
C SER A 193 7.50 7.44 -2.67
N ASP A 194 7.30 7.06 -3.93
CA ASP A 194 8.37 6.72 -4.88
C ASP A 194 9.32 7.91 -5.18
N VAL A 195 8.80 9.12 -5.17
CA VAL A 195 9.58 10.35 -5.42
C VAL A 195 10.41 10.76 -4.20
N LEU A 196 10.05 10.35 -2.98
CA LEU A 196 10.72 10.77 -1.75
C LEU A 196 12.19 10.31 -1.68
N PRO A 197 12.54 9.02 -1.93
CA PRO A 197 13.91 8.54 -1.94
C PRO A 197 14.80 9.30 -2.91
N VAL A 198 14.32 9.54 -4.12
CA VAL A 198 15.05 10.28 -5.15
C VAL A 198 15.34 11.71 -4.69
N SER A 199 14.33 12.35 -4.08
CA SER A 199 14.44 13.73 -3.60
C SER A 199 15.47 13.87 -2.47
N TYR A 200 15.42 13.04 -1.42
CA TYR A 200 16.34 13.18 -0.31
C TYR A 200 17.75 12.68 -0.65
N THR A 201 17.88 11.68 -1.52
CA THR A 201 19.18 11.20 -1.98
C THR A 201 19.91 12.29 -2.78
N HIS A 202 19.21 12.95 -3.71
CA HIS A 202 19.77 14.07 -4.48
C HIS A 202 20.21 15.24 -3.58
N LEU A 203 19.43 15.54 -2.53
CA LEU A 203 19.72 16.66 -1.64
C LEU A 203 20.81 16.36 -0.59
N THR A 204 21.18 15.09 -0.38
CA THR A 204 22.14 14.67 0.64
C THR A 204 23.47 14.18 0.09
N LEU A 205 23.50 13.71 -1.17
CA LEU A 205 24.74 13.29 -1.82
C LEU A 205 25.43 14.51 -2.47
N PRO A 206 26.76 14.62 -2.38
CA PRO A 206 27.50 15.61 -3.15
C PRO A 206 27.34 15.30 -4.64
N THR A 207 26.87 16.28 -5.40
CA THR A 207 26.81 16.25 -6.87
C THR A 207 28.20 16.38 -7.46
#